data_54abdcae55e746f6838535259d7d966e
#
_entry.id   54abdcae55e746f6838535259d7d966e
#
_cell.length_a   1.000
_cell.length_b   1.000
_cell.length_c   1.000
_cell.angle_alpha   90.00
_cell.angle_beta   90.00
_cell.angle_gamma   90.00
#
_symmetry.space_group_name_H-M   'P 1'
#
loop_
_entity.id
_entity.type
_entity.pdbx_description
1 polymer ?
#
loop_
_entity_poly.entity_id
_entity_poly.type
_entity_poly.pdbx_seq_one_letter_code
_entity_poly.pdbx_strand_id
1 'polypeptide(L)'
;MSSFVQRGISGLIYVILFIGAALYSSESFVTLTGVFGLICIREFSKMINSKAYAAYAVFVALIVYFVLQEETIDGILILLAIALTGSIHVLYYLYFNKMKIPKSVVLKEDLIIRYLVLSFGFLMLLPFSRGSYEPFIIIYILILIWSNDSFAYLVGKNFGRRKLFESVSPKKTIEGFIGGIVFTIVAAVIVSHYSDLFSRLHWIVLSVMVSVLGTVGDLVESKFKREAKIKDSGNIMPGHGGMFDRLDSLLFIAPFVYLYIYFLN
;
A
#
# COMPACT_ATOMS: atom_id res chain seq x y z
N MET A 1 -24.62 -15.82 -9.58
CA MET A 1 -24.38 -14.36 -9.41
C MET A 1 -23.55 -13.87 -10.59
N SER A 2 -23.89 -12.69 -11.15
CA SER A 2 -23.02 -12.11 -12.19
C SER A 2 -21.64 -11.75 -11.58
N SER A 3 -20.58 -11.87 -12.37
CA SER A 3 -19.20 -11.53 -11.92
C SER A 3 -19.09 -10.08 -11.41
N PHE A 4 -19.96 -9.19 -11.89
CA PHE A 4 -20.04 -7.79 -11.44
C PHE A 4 -20.59 -7.65 -10.02
N VAL A 5 -21.69 -8.35 -9.70
CA VAL A 5 -22.31 -8.34 -8.37
C VAL A 5 -21.36 -8.96 -7.33
N GLN A 6 -20.69 -10.07 -7.69
CA GLN A 6 -19.70 -10.71 -6.82
C GLN A 6 -18.54 -9.78 -6.47
N ARG A 7 -18.05 -9.01 -7.45
CA ARG A 7 -17.03 -7.97 -7.22
C ARG A 7 -17.56 -6.88 -6.29
N GLY A 8 -18.73 -6.31 -6.57
CA GLY A 8 -19.29 -5.27 -5.72
C GLY A 8 -19.41 -5.68 -4.25
N ILE A 9 -19.92 -6.89 -4.00
CA ILE A 9 -20.09 -7.41 -2.62
C ILE A 9 -18.74 -7.63 -1.94
N SER A 10 -17.78 -8.30 -2.57
CA SER A 10 -16.48 -8.57 -1.93
C SER A 10 -15.68 -7.29 -1.67
N GLY A 11 -15.74 -6.30 -2.56
CA GLY A 11 -15.14 -4.99 -2.34
C GLY A 11 -15.80 -4.22 -1.19
N LEU A 12 -17.13 -4.23 -1.13
CA LEU A 12 -17.89 -3.58 -0.04
C LEU A 12 -17.58 -4.22 1.33
N ILE A 13 -17.56 -5.55 1.40
CA ILE A 13 -17.18 -6.28 2.64
C ILE A 13 -15.77 -5.89 3.08
N TYR A 14 -14.80 -5.86 2.17
CA TYR A 14 -13.43 -5.45 2.47
C TYR A 14 -13.38 -4.03 3.05
N VAL A 15 -14.05 -3.06 2.41
CA VAL A 15 -14.09 -1.66 2.86
C VAL A 15 -14.75 -1.54 4.23
N ILE A 16 -15.91 -2.21 4.45
CA ILE A 16 -16.62 -2.19 5.74
C ILE A 16 -15.75 -2.80 6.85
N LEU A 17 -15.10 -3.93 6.58
CA LEU A 17 -14.22 -4.58 7.56
C LEU A 17 -13.02 -3.70 7.90
N PHE A 18 -12.36 -3.10 6.90
CA PHE A 18 -11.16 -2.30 7.12
C PHE A 18 -11.48 -1.00 7.86
N ILE A 19 -12.48 -0.24 7.40
CA ILE A 19 -12.92 0.99 8.07
C ILE A 19 -13.55 0.68 9.43
N GLY A 20 -14.36 -0.36 9.52
CA GLY A 20 -14.99 -0.79 10.78
C GLY A 20 -13.96 -1.16 11.84
N ALA A 21 -12.92 -1.92 11.46
CA ALA A 21 -11.84 -2.26 12.38
C ALA A 21 -11.05 -1.03 12.83
N ALA A 22 -10.77 -0.09 11.90
CA ALA A 22 -10.07 1.15 12.24
C ALA A 22 -10.88 2.04 13.19
N LEU A 23 -12.20 2.15 13.00
CA LEU A 23 -13.07 2.98 13.85
C LEU A 23 -13.42 2.32 15.19
N TYR A 24 -13.40 0.98 15.27
CA TYR A 24 -13.79 0.26 16.47
C TYR A 24 -12.73 0.36 17.57
N SER A 25 -11.48 0.02 17.28
CA SER A 25 -10.36 0.20 18.21
C SER A 25 -8.99 0.01 17.52
N SER A 26 -7.92 0.46 18.18
CA SER A 26 -6.53 0.24 17.76
C SER A 26 -6.20 -1.26 17.63
N GLU A 27 -6.65 -2.07 18.59
CA GLU A 27 -6.38 -3.50 18.65
C GLU A 27 -7.09 -4.24 17.48
N SER A 28 -8.31 -3.84 17.15
CA SER A 28 -9.05 -4.42 16.02
C SER A 28 -8.38 -4.08 14.69
N PHE A 29 -7.89 -2.85 14.54
CA PHE A 29 -7.15 -2.41 13.35
C PHE A 29 -5.84 -3.18 13.20
N VAL A 30 -5.03 -3.27 14.25
CA VAL A 30 -3.75 -4.00 14.25
C VAL A 30 -3.99 -5.48 13.99
N THR A 31 -5.01 -6.09 14.62
CA THR A 31 -5.35 -7.50 14.41
C THR A 31 -5.76 -7.77 12.96
N LEU A 32 -6.67 -6.98 12.39
CA LEU A 32 -7.11 -7.16 11.01
C LEU A 32 -5.96 -6.95 10.02
N THR A 33 -5.16 -5.90 10.22
CA THR A 33 -3.99 -5.60 9.40
C THR A 33 -2.94 -6.70 9.52
N GLY A 34 -2.79 -7.30 10.72
CA GLY A 34 -1.95 -8.47 10.96
C GLY A 34 -2.39 -9.69 10.15
N VAL A 35 -3.69 -10.00 10.15
CA VAL A 35 -4.26 -11.08 9.33
C VAL A 35 -4.02 -10.81 7.84
N PHE A 36 -4.26 -9.60 7.37
CA PHE A 36 -4.01 -9.22 5.98
C PHE A 36 -2.52 -9.34 5.62
N GLY A 37 -1.62 -8.98 6.55
CA GLY A 37 -0.18 -9.13 6.37
C GLY A 37 0.24 -10.59 6.17
N LEU A 38 -0.26 -11.52 7.00
CA LEU A 38 0.01 -12.95 6.84
C LEU A 38 -0.47 -13.48 5.48
N ILE A 39 -1.65 -13.03 5.04
CA ILE A 39 -2.20 -13.41 3.73
C ILE A 39 -1.32 -12.84 2.61
N CYS A 40 -0.94 -11.56 2.66
CA CYS A 40 -0.10 -10.93 1.64
C CYS A 40 1.30 -11.54 1.59
N ILE A 41 1.90 -11.88 2.74
CA ILE A 41 3.19 -12.61 2.77
C ILE A 41 3.05 -13.95 2.05
N ARG A 42 1.95 -14.68 2.27
CA ARG A 42 1.69 -15.94 1.56
C ARG A 42 1.53 -15.74 0.05
N GLU A 43 0.76 -14.74 -0.38
CA GLU A 43 0.51 -14.46 -1.80
C GLU A 43 1.82 -14.04 -2.48
N PHE A 44 2.54 -13.08 -1.90
CA PHE A 44 3.79 -12.57 -2.46
C PHE A 44 4.89 -13.64 -2.47
N SER A 45 5.01 -14.43 -1.40
CA SER A 45 5.99 -15.52 -1.33
C SER A 45 5.77 -16.59 -2.42
N LYS A 46 4.50 -16.94 -2.70
CA LYS A 46 4.16 -17.83 -3.81
C LYS A 46 4.55 -17.22 -5.15
N MET A 47 4.29 -15.93 -5.35
CA MET A 47 4.59 -15.20 -6.58
C MET A 47 6.09 -15.22 -6.90
N ILE A 48 6.94 -15.04 -5.90
CA ILE A 48 8.41 -15.08 -6.07
C ILE A 48 9.03 -16.44 -5.83
N ASN A 49 8.22 -17.48 -5.60
CA ASN A 49 8.65 -18.83 -5.30
C ASN A 49 9.62 -18.89 -4.10
N SER A 50 9.14 -18.41 -2.92
CA SER A 50 9.83 -18.47 -1.62
C SER A 50 8.96 -19.19 -0.59
N LYS A 51 9.58 -19.77 0.45
CA LYS A 51 8.87 -20.33 1.61
C LYS A 51 8.54 -19.25 2.66
N ALA A 52 9.26 -18.15 2.66
CA ALA A 52 9.07 -16.96 3.51
C ALA A 52 9.09 -17.23 5.04
N TYR A 53 9.82 -18.23 5.51
CA TYR A 53 9.84 -18.58 6.94
C TYR A 53 10.38 -17.44 7.81
N ALA A 54 11.50 -16.81 7.40
CA ALA A 54 12.06 -15.70 8.14
C ALA A 54 11.12 -14.48 8.09
N ALA A 55 10.46 -14.22 6.95
CA ALA A 55 9.51 -13.12 6.82
C ALA A 55 8.30 -13.28 7.77
N TYR A 56 7.75 -14.48 7.92
CA TYR A 56 6.69 -14.76 8.90
C TYR A 56 7.17 -14.54 10.33
N ALA A 57 8.36 -15.05 10.68
CA ALA A 57 8.93 -14.89 12.02
C ALA A 57 9.16 -13.40 12.36
N VAL A 58 9.75 -12.65 11.43
CA VAL A 58 9.97 -11.20 11.59
C VAL A 58 8.64 -10.45 11.68
N PHE A 59 7.62 -10.82 10.90
CA PHE A 59 6.32 -10.17 10.95
C PHE A 59 5.61 -10.37 12.31
N VAL A 60 5.62 -11.59 12.82
CA VAL A 60 5.06 -11.86 14.16
C VAL A 60 5.86 -11.13 15.24
N ALA A 61 7.19 -11.15 15.18
CA ALA A 61 8.04 -10.41 16.10
C ALA A 61 7.77 -8.89 16.05
N LEU A 62 7.52 -8.33 14.87
CA LEU A 62 7.19 -6.92 14.68
C LEU A 62 5.84 -6.56 15.32
N ILE A 63 4.80 -7.40 15.14
CA ILE A 63 3.51 -7.20 15.79
C ILE A 63 3.66 -7.26 17.32
N VAL A 64 4.37 -8.25 17.83
CA VAL A 64 4.64 -8.38 19.26
C VAL A 64 5.40 -7.17 19.80
N TYR A 65 6.40 -6.69 19.07
CA TYR A 65 7.16 -5.49 19.41
C TYR A 65 6.26 -4.25 19.54
N PHE A 66 5.35 -4.01 18.59
CA PHE A 66 4.44 -2.86 18.63
C PHE A 66 3.34 -2.98 19.70
N VAL A 67 2.93 -4.20 20.07
CA VAL A 67 1.91 -4.42 21.09
C VAL A 67 2.47 -4.35 22.51
N LEU A 68 3.73 -4.79 22.72
CA LEU A 68 4.30 -4.96 24.06
C LEU A 68 5.23 -3.82 24.51
N GLN A 69 5.68 -2.93 23.63
CA GLN A 69 6.69 -1.93 24.01
C GLN A 69 6.17 -0.50 23.91
N GLU A 70 6.60 0.32 24.87
CA GLU A 70 6.70 1.76 24.71
C GLU A 70 7.73 2.03 23.61
N GLU A 71 7.26 2.50 22.47
CA GLU A 71 8.06 2.66 21.24
C GLU A 71 9.24 3.58 21.51
N THR A 72 10.46 3.09 21.33
CA THR A 72 11.64 3.96 21.31
C THR A 72 11.76 4.60 19.92
N ILE A 73 11.81 5.92 19.86
CA ILE A 73 11.93 6.72 18.63
C ILE A 73 13.07 6.20 17.72
N ASP A 74 14.21 5.87 18.32
CA ASP A 74 15.39 5.39 17.57
C ASP A 74 15.14 4.06 16.84
N GLY A 75 14.43 3.13 17.48
CA GLY A 75 14.08 1.85 16.89
C GLY A 75 13.17 2.00 15.66
N ILE A 76 12.17 2.87 15.73
CA ILE A 76 11.25 3.14 14.62
C ILE A 76 11.99 3.77 13.44
N LEU A 77 12.89 4.72 13.67
CA LEU A 77 13.66 5.36 12.60
C LEU A 77 14.60 4.38 11.88
N ILE A 78 15.22 3.43 12.61
CA ILE A 78 16.04 2.37 12.00
C ILE A 78 15.16 1.47 11.11
N LEU A 79 13.99 1.01 11.61
CA LEU A 79 13.07 0.20 10.82
C LEU A 79 12.56 0.95 9.60
N LEU A 80 12.28 2.26 9.73
CA LEU A 80 11.86 3.12 8.64
C LEU A 80 12.94 3.23 7.56
N ALA A 81 14.19 3.47 7.96
CA ALA A 81 15.32 3.51 7.03
C ALA A 81 15.44 2.19 6.26
N ILE A 82 15.31 1.05 6.93
CA ILE A 82 15.35 -0.28 6.30
C ILE A 82 14.17 -0.46 5.33
N ALA A 83 12.94 -0.08 5.70
CA ALA A 83 11.77 -0.14 4.83
C ALA A 83 11.94 0.71 3.57
N LEU A 84 12.46 1.92 3.70
CA LEU A 84 12.73 2.81 2.57
C LEU A 84 13.79 2.24 1.62
N THR A 85 14.83 1.54 2.15
CA THR A 85 15.77 0.82 1.25
C THR A 85 15.09 -0.30 0.47
N GLY A 86 14.10 -0.98 1.05
CA GLY A 86 13.25 -1.95 0.37
C GLY A 86 12.43 -1.31 -0.76
N SER A 87 11.79 -0.18 -0.47
CA SER A 87 11.03 0.60 -1.46
C SER A 87 11.91 1.10 -2.61
N ILE A 88 13.11 1.60 -2.32
CA ILE A 88 14.09 2.02 -3.33
C ILE A 88 14.54 0.80 -4.17
N HIS A 89 14.76 -0.36 -3.56
CA HIS A 89 15.12 -1.58 -4.27
C HIS A 89 14.05 -1.99 -5.29
N VAL A 90 12.77 -2.00 -4.90
CA VAL A 90 11.69 -2.35 -5.84
C VAL A 90 11.43 -1.26 -6.88
N LEU A 91 11.69 0.02 -6.59
CA LEU A 91 11.73 1.08 -7.58
C LEU A 91 12.82 0.83 -8.62
N TYR A 92 14.03 0.53 -8.19
CA TYR A 92 15.12 0.18 -9.10
C TYR A 92 14.76 -1.05 -9.95
N TYR A 93 14.19 -2.08 -9.33
CA TYR A 93 13.63 -3.24 -10.02
C TYR A 93 12.56 -2.85 -11.05
N LEU A 94 11.68 -1.89 -10.75
CA LEU A 94 10.64 -1.44 -11.68
C LEU A 94 11.22 -0.81 -12.94
N TYR A 95 12.18 0.10 -12.79
CA TYR A 95 12.70 0.88 -13.92
C TYR A 95 13.78 0.17 -14.73
N PHE A 96 14.56 -0.71 -14.12
CA PHE A 96 15.65 -1.42 -14.79
C PHE A 96 15.24 -2.84 -15.20
N ASN A 97 14.97 -3.03 -16.49
CA ASN A 97 14.53 -4.32 -17.04
C ASN A 97 15.53 -5.48 -16.88
N LYS A 98 16.79 -5.19 -16.55
CA LYS A 98 17.83 -6.21 -16.30
C LYS A 98 17.69 -6.88 -14.93
N MET A 99 17.01 -6.23 -13.99
CA MET A 99 16.76 -6.83 -12.68
C MET A 99 15.56 -7.79 -12.75
N LYS A 100 15.77 -8.98 -12.21
CA LYS A 100 14.76 -10.03 -12.07
C LYS A 100 14.57 -10.36 -10.60
N ILE A 101 13.49 -11.07 -10.30
CA ILE A 101 13.28 -11.67 -8.97
C ILE A 101 14.55 -12.44 -8.56
N PRO A 102 15.11 -12.19 -7.36
CA PRO A 102 16.30 -12.88 -6.89
C PRO A 102 16.14 -14.41 -6.95
N LYS A 103 17.20 -15.13 -7.31
CA LYS A 103 17.20 -16.60 -7.27
C LYS A 103 17.53 -17.15 -5.89
N SER A 104 18.37 -16.46 -5.14
CA SER A 104 18.76 -16.83 -3.78
C SER A 104 17.58 -16.78 -2.82
N VAL A 105 17.43 -17.79 -1.98
CA VAL A 105 16.42 -17.83 -0.92
C VAL A 105 16.59 -16.66 0.04
N VAL A 106 17.82 -16.37 0.46
CA VAL A 106 18.14 -15.28 1.38
C VAL A 106 17.72 -13.92 0.81
N LEU A 107 18.01 -13.65 -0.47
CA LEU A 107 17.63 -12.38 -1.11
C LEU A 107 16.12 -12.26 -1.34
N LYS A 108 15.40 -13.37 -1.50
CA LYS A 108 13.94 -13.37 -1.56
C LYS A 108 13.31 -13.04 -0.20
N GLU A 109 13.83 -13.66 0.87
CA GLU A 109 13.40 -13.36 2.24
C GLU A 109 13.67 -11.90 2.60
N ASP A 110 14.86 -11.39 2.31
CA ASP A 110 15.25 -10.00 2.49
C ASP A 110 14.29 -9.04 1.75
N LEU A 111 13.94 -9.35 0.50
CA LEU A 111 12.97 -8.58 -0.28
C LEU A 111 11.59 -8.57 0.38
N ILE A 112 11.08 -9.73 0.82
CA ILE A 112 9.78 -9.83 1.50
C ILE A 112 9.81 -9.01 2.79
N ILE A 113 10.86 -9.12 3.59
CA ILE A 113 10.97 -8.42 4.87
C ILE A 113 11.00 -6.91 4.65
N ARG A 114 11.92 -6.41 3.84
CA ARG A 114 12.11 -4.97 3.66
C ARG A 114 10.96 -4.29 2.94
N TYR A 115 10.41 -4.94 1.89
CA TYR A 115 9.36 -4.34 1.08
C TYR A 115 7.97 -4.58 1.67
N LEU A 116 7.64 -5.81 2.09
CA LEU A 116 6.28 -6.16 2.48
C LEU A 116 6.07 -6.10 4.00
N VAL A 117 6.91 -6.82 4.78
CA VAL A 117 6.73 -6.92 6.24
C VAL A 117 6.85 -5.55 6.91
N LEU A 118 7.89 -4.79 6.61
CA LEU A 118 8.08 -3.47 7.20
C LEU A 118 7.04 -2.47 6.71
N SER A 119 6.57 -2.55 5.45
CA SER A 119 5.46 -1.72 4.98
C SER A 119 4.17 -1.99 5.75
N PHE A 120 3.87 -3.24 6.09
CA PHE A 120 2.75 -3.56 6.99
C PHE A 120 2.97 -3.00 8.40
N GLY A 121 4.19 -3.05 8.92
CA GLY A 121 4.52 -2.42 10.19
C GLY A 121 4.20 -0.92 10.17
N PHE A 122 4.64 -0.19 9.14
CA PHE A 122 4.34 1.23 9.01
C PHE A 122 2.86 1.51 8.72
N LEU A 123 2.16 0.61 8.04
CA LEU A 123 0.70 0.70 7.89
C LEU A 123 -0.01 0.61 9.24
N MET A 124 0.43 -0.29 10.13
CA MET A 124 -0.11 -0.41 11.49
C MET A 124 0.20 0.82 12.34
N LEU A 125 1.38 1.43 12.17
CA LEU A 125 1.81 2.61 12.91
C LEU A 125 1.20 3.92 12.40
N LEU A 126 0.68 3.97 11.16
CA LEU A 126 0.13 5.21 10.60
C LEU A 126 -0.91 5.90 11.49
N PRO A 127 -1.92 5.20 12.05
CA PRO A 127 -2.89 5.85 12.94
C PRO A 127 -2.28 6.38 14.25
N PHE A 128 -1.11 5.90 14.64
CA PHE A 128 -0.40 6.34 15.86
C PHE A 128 0.64 7.42 15.59
N SER A 129 0.84 7.81 14.34
CA SER A 129 1.93 8.71 13.92
C SER A 129 1.88 10.10 14.56
N ARG A 130 0.81 10.47 15.27
CA ARG A 130 0.67 11.72 16.06
C ARG A 130 0.69 11.51 17.58
N GLY A 131 1.17 10.37 18.05
CA GLY A 131 1.28 10.05 19.48
C GLY A 131 0.01 9.47 20.12
N SER A 132 -1.15 9.56 19.47
CA SER A 132 -2.39 8.92 19.88
C SER A 132 -3.01 8.17 18.69
N TYR A 133 -3.93 7.23 18.96
CA TYR A 133 -4.63 6.51 17.92
C TYR A 133 -5.64 7.41 17.21
N GLU A 134 -5.34 7.75 15.95
CA GLU A 134 -6.16 8.60 15.09
C GLU A 134 -6.60 7.83 13.84
N PRO A 135 -7.73 7.08 13.88
CA PRO A 135 -8.19 6.24 12.77
C PRO A 135 -8.48 7.03 11.48
N PHE A 136 -8.81 8.31 11.61
CA PHE A 136 -9.10 9.15 10.45
C PHE A 136 -7.88 9.39 9.54
N ILE A 137 -6.64 9.23 10.04
CA ILE A 137 -5.44 9.30 9.21
C ILE A 137 -5.52 8.25 8.10
N ILE A 138 -5.75 6.99 8.46
CA ILE A 138 -5.81 5.90 7.47
C ILE A 138 -7.04 5.99 6.58
N ILE A 139 -8.19 6.42 7.14
CA ILE A 139 -9.44 6.57 6.38
C ILE A 139 -9.28 7.64 5.29
N TYR A 140 -8.72 8.79 5.61
CA TYR A 140 -8.49 9.86 4.62
C TYR A 140 -7.44 9.46 3.58
N ILE A 141 -6.38 8.74 3.97
CA ILE A 141 -5.41 8.18 3.01
C ILE A 141 -6.11 7.23 2.02
N LEU A 142 -7.01 6.36 2.50
CA LEU A 142 -7.79 5.48 1.61
C LEU A 142 -8.68 6.28 0.66
N ILE A 143 -9.33 7.34 1.13
CA ILE A 143 -10.15 8.23 0.27
C ILE A 143 -9.28 8.84 -0.83
N LEU A 144 -8.06 9.27 -0.51
CA LEU A 144 -7.12 9.81 -1.49
C LEU A 144 -6.69 8.74 -2.52
N ILE A 145 -6.38 7.51 -2.08
CA ILE A 145 -6.04 6.39 -2.97
C ILE A 145 -7.21 6.08 -3.91
N TRP A 146 -8.43 5.91 -3.37
CA TRP A 146 -9.61 5.59 -4.19
C TRP A 146 -9.98 6.71 -5.15
N SER A 147 -9.79 7.97 -4.74
CA SER A 147 -9.95 9.12 -5.63
C SER A 147 -8.95 9.04 -6.77
N ASN A 148 -7.65 8.84 -6.46
CA ASN A 148 -6.61 8.69 -7.48
C ASN A 148 -6.95 7.59 -8.49
N ASP A 149 -7.27 6.38 -8.02
CA ASP A 149 -7.50 5.23 -8.89
C ASP A 149 -8.74 5.41 -9.76
N SER A 150 -9.81 5.94 -9.17
CA SER A 150 -11.07 6.20 -9.89
C SER A 150 -10.90 7.22 -11.00
N PHE A 151 -10.28 8.35 -10.68
CA PHE A 151 -10.11 9.43 -11.66
C PHE A 151 -8.96 9.15 -12.63
N ALA A 152 -7.91 8.46 -12.23
CA ALA A 152 -6.89 7.98 -13.16
C ALA A 152 -7.49 7.02 -14.20
N TYR A 153 -8.41 6.13 -13.78
CA TYR A 153 -9.15 5.26 -14.70
C TYR A 153 -10.09 6.05 -15.61
N LEU A 154 -10.91 6.96 -15.06
CA LEU A 154 -11.90 7.73 -15.85
C LEU A 154 -11.22 8.62 -16.89
N VAL A 155 -10.21 9.39 -16.47
CA VAL A 155 -9.45 10.28 -17.37
C VAL A 155 -8.65 9.45 -18.37
N GLY A 156 -7.97 8.39 -17.93
CA GLY A 156 -7.19 7.51 -18.79
C GLY A 156 -8.03 6.80 -19.85
N LYS A 157 -9.27 6.40 -19.50
CA LYS A 157 -10.21 5.76 -20.45
C LYS A 157 -10.73 6.74 -21.51
N ASN A 158 -11.02 7.99 -21.13
CA ASN A 158 -11.67 8.95 -22.01
C ASN A 158 -10.66 9.83 -22.80
N PHE A 159 -9.52 10.14 -22.19
CA PHE A 159 -8.55 11.09 -22.74
C PHE A 159 -7.14 10.49 -22.91
N GLY A 160 -6.90 9.23 -22.48
CA GLY A 160 -5.59 8.60 -22.51
C GLY A 160 -5.09 8.38 -23.94
N ARG A 161 -3.88 8.87 -24.21
CA ARG A 161 -3.19 8.72 -25.51
C ARG A 161 -1.83 8.07 -25.36
N ARG A 162 -1.07 8.46 -24.33
CA ARG A 162 0.30 8.00 -24.11
C ARG A 162 0.33 6.97 -22.97
N LYS A 163 1.01 5.84 -23.21
CA LYS A 163 1.15 4.80 -22.19
C LYS A 163 2.09 5.27 -21.08
N LEU A 164 1.72 4.99 -19.82
CA LEU A 164 2.55 5.31 -18.65
C LEU A 164 3.71 4.31 -18.49
N PHE A 165 3.40 3.01 -18.55
CA PHE A 165 4.39 1.92 -18.44
C PHE A 165 3.87 0.67 -19.22
N GLU A 166 4.07 0.67 -20.54
CA GLU A 166 3.43 -0.28 -21.44
C GLU A 166 3.81 -1.74 -21.16
N SER A 167 5.09 -2.00 -20.83
CA SER A 167 5.59 -3.36 -20.60
C SER A 167 5.03 -4.02 -19.33
N VAL A 168 4.53 -3.24 -18.38
CA VAL A 168 4.05 -3.71 -17.06
C VAL A 168 2.53 -3.60 -16.97
N SER A 169 2.00 -2.41 -17.27
CA SER A 169 0.56 -2.10 -17.20
C SER A 169 0.10 -1.34 -18.45
N PRO A 170 -0.23 -2.04 -19.56
CA PRO A 170 -0.54 -1.42 -20.86
C PRO A 170 -1.83 -0.57 -20.87
N LYS A 171 -2.64 -0.66 -19.82
CA LYS A 171 -3.88 0.14 -19.69
C LYS A 171 -3.67 1.49 -19.03
N LYS A 172 -2.61 1.67 -18.23
CA LYS A 172 -2.32 2.96 -17.59
C LYS A 172 -1.77 3.97 -18.60
N THR A 173 -2.23 5.22 -18.50
CA THR A 173 -1.85 6.33 -19.39
C THR A 173 -1.31 7.50 -18.60
N ILE A 174 -0.47 8.34 -19.24
CA ILE A 174 0.10 9.55 -18.63
C ILE A 174 -1.02 10.54 -18.30
N GLU A 175 -1.98 10.72 -19.21
CA GLU A 175 -3.12 11.59 -19.01
C GLU A 175 -3.99 11.12 -17.84
N GLY A 176 -4.19 9.81 -17.72
CA GLY A 176 -4.86 9.21 -16.56
C GLY A 176 -4.11 9.48 -15.26
N PHE A 177 -2.80 9.30 -15.23
CA PHE A 177 -1.96 9.58 -14.07
C PHE A 177 -2.06 11.05 -13.63
N ILE A 178 -1.95 12.01 -14.57
CA ILE A 178 -2.10 13.44 -14.27
C ILE A 178 -3.52 13.75 -13.78
N GLY A 179 -4.55 13.16 -14.41
CA GLY A 179 -5.93 13.29 -13.97
C GLY A 179 -6.15 12.76 -12.55
N GLY A 180 -5.56 11.62 -12.22
CA GLY A 180 -5.55 11.09 -10.85
C GLY A 180 -5.00 12.10 -9.85
N ILE A 181 -3.82 12.67 -10.10
CA ILE A 181 -3.20 13.67 -9.21
C ILE A 181 -4.13 14.88 -9.02
N VAL A 182 -4.64 15.46 -10.11
CA VAL A 182 -5.48 16.67 -10.04
C VAL A 182 -6.73 16.43 -9.19
N PHE A 183 -7.45 15.34 -9.44
CA PHE A 183 -8.67 15.05 -8.67
C PHE A 183 -8.39 14.60 -7.23
N THR A 184 -7.24 13.99 -6.97
CA THR A 184 -6.83 13.68 -5.59
C THR A 184 -6.48 14.94 -4.81
N ILE A 185 -5.89 15.97 -5.45
CA ILE A 185 -5.72 17.29 -4.83
C ILE A 185 -7.09 17.92 -4.49
N VAL A 186 -8.07 17.82 -5.38
CA VAL A 186 -9.43 18.30 -5.09
C VAL A 186 -10.02 17.55 -3.87
N ALA A 187 -9.88 16.21 -3.84
CA ALA A 187 -10.32 15.42 -2.69
C ALA A 187 -9.59 15.83 -1.39
N ALA A 188 -8.30 16.11 -1.45
CA ALA A 188 -7.53 16.58 -0.30
C ALA A 188 -7.99 17.96 0.22
N VAL A 189 -8.34 18.87 -0.68
CA VAL A 189 -8.94 20.16 -0.30
C VAL A 189 -10.29 19.97 0.38
N ILE A 190 -11.11 19.03 -0.10
CA ILE A 190 -12.38 18.67 0.55
C ILE A 190 -12.09 18.08 1.95
N VAL A 191 -11.21 17.09 2.06
CA VAL A 191 -10.80 16.49 3.33
C VAL A 191 -10.33 17.56 4.33
N SER A 192 -9.54 18.53 3.87
CA SER A 192 -9.03 19.61 4.74
C SER A 192 -10.12 20.53 5.35
N HIS A 193 -11.36 20.48 4.85
CA HIS A 193 -12.49 21.19 5.45
C HIS A 193 -13.19 20.39 6.57
N TYR A 194 -13.01 19.06 6.59
CA TYR A 194 -13.64 18.16 7.54
C TYR A 194 -12.66 17.58 8.56
N SER A 195 -11.38 17.93 8.47
CA SER A 195 -10.31 17.35 9.27
C SER A 195 -9.35 18.43 9.76
N ASP A 196 -9.20 18.53 11.09
CA ASP A 196 -8.22 19.39 11.77
C ASP A 196 -6.86 18.68 11.98
N LEU A 197 -6.70 17.46 11.46
CA LEU A 197 -5.46 16.67 11.63
C LEU A 197 -4.24 17.36 11.02
N PHE A 198 -4.40 17.93 9.84
CA PHE A 198 -3.33 18.60 9.10
C PHE A 198 -3.83 19.87 8.42
N SER A 199 -2.94 20.85 8.22
CA SER A 199 -3.26 22.04 7.45
C SER A 199 -3.60 21.65 5.98
N ARG A 200 -4.31 22.54 5.28
CA ARG A 200 -4.66 22.33 3.86
C ARG A 200 -3.42 22.05 3.01
N LEU A 201 -2.31 22.73 3.27
CA LEU A 201 -1.06 22.52 2.53
C LEU A 201 -0.54 21.09 2.71
N HIS A 202 -0.53 20.57 3.94
CA HIS A 202 -0.08 19.21 4.21
C HIS A 202 -1.00 18.15 3.58
N TRP A 203 -2.32 18.38 3.55
CA TRP A 203 -3.25 17.52 2.82
C TRP A 203 -2.97 17.49 1.31
N ILE A 204 -2.64 18.65 0.71
CA ILE A 204 -2.24 18.72 -0.71
C ILE A 204 -0.93 17.95 -0.94
N VAL A 205 0.08 18.12 -0.10
CA VAL A 205 1.35 17.37 -0.21
C VAL A 205 1.09 15.87 -0.08
N LEU A 206 0.31 15.43 0.92
CA LEU A 206 -0.08 14.03 1.09
C LEU A 206 -0.80 13.49 -0.14
N SER A 207 -1.70 14.26 -0.75
CA SER A 207 -2.42 13.84 -1.96
C SER A 207 -1.50 13.59 -3.16
N VAL A 208 -0.50 14.43 -3.35
CA VAL A 208 0.52 14.25 -4.40
C VAL A 208 1.38 13.02 -4.10
N MET A 209 1.83 12.85 -2.84
CA MET A 209 2.58 11.67 -2.41
C MET A 209 1.78 10.39 -2.66
N VAL A 210 0.51 10.35 -2.21
CA VAL A 210 -0.39 9.19 -2.40
C VAL A 210 -0.58 8.88 -3.88
N SER A 211 -0.83 9.88 -4.72
CA SER A 211 -1.06 9.68 -6.15
C SER A 211 0.19 9.14 -6.86
N VAL A 212 1.35 9.73 -6.60
CA VAL A 212 2.60 9.33 -7.27
C VAL A 212 3.06 7.97 -6.75
N LEU A 213 3.22 7.84 -5.44
CA LEU A 213 3.76 6.63 -4.82
C LEU A 213 2.77 5.46 -4.90
N GLY A 214 1.46 5.70 -4.78
CA GLY A 214 0.43 4.68 -4.95
C GLY A 214 0.41 4.11 -6.37
N THR A 215 0.52 4.98 -7.40
CA THR A 215 0.65 4.53 -8.78
C THR A 215 1.91 3.68 -8.99
N VAL A 216 3.02 4.05 -8.33
CA VAL A 216 4.27 3.27 -8.37
C VAL A 216 4.10 1.93 -7.68
N GLY A 217 3.42 1.86 -6.52
CA GLY A 217 3.15 0.62 -5.80
C GLY A 217 2.41 -0.41 -6.66
N ASP A 218 1.31 0.01 -7.32
CA ASP A 218 0.57 -0.83 -8.27
C ASP A 218 1.45 -1.26 -9.47
N LEU A 219 2.32 -0.38 -9.99
CA LEU A 219 3.23 -0.76 -11.07
C LEU A 219 4.27 -1.78 -10.60
N VAL A 220 4.80 -1.65 -9.38
CA VAL A 220 5.72 -2.62 -8.77
C VAL A 220 5.05 -3.99 -8.64
N GLU A 221 3.86 -4.03 -8.07
CA GLU A 221 3.07 -5.26 -7.94
C GLU A 221 2.76 -5.87 -9.32
N SER A 222 2.31 -5.05 -10.25
CA SER A 222 2.05 -5.47 -11.62
C SER A 222 3.28 -6.09 -12.28
N LYS A 223 4.50 -5.54 -12.06
CA LYS A 223 5.73 -6.10 -12.60
C LYS A 223 6.04 -7.47 -12.01
N PHE A 224 5.91 -7.66 -10.69
CA PHE A 224 6.06 -8.98 -10.06
C PHE A 224 5.08 -10.01 -10.65
N LYS A 225 3.82 -9.63 -10.85
CA LYS A 225 2.82 -10.51 -11.48
C LYS A 225 3.20 -10.90 -12.90
N ARG A 226 3.71 -9.97 -13.71
CA ARG A 226 4.15 -10.28 -15.09
C ARG A 226 5.35 -11.23 -15.09
N GLU A 227 6.33 -11.03 -14.22
CA GLU A 227 7.49 -11.91 -14.12
C GLU A 227 7.11 -13.32 -13.64
N ALA A 228 6.17 -13.40 -12.69
CA ALA A 228 5.59 -14.67 -12.23
C ALA A 228 4.61 -15.31 -13.24
N LYS A 229 4.30 -14.64 -14.36
CA LYS A 229 3.33 -15.07 -15.40
C LYS A 229 1.92 -15.30 -14.84
N ILE A 230 1.53 -14.53 -13.85
CA ILE A 230 0.18 -14.51 -13.28
C ILE A 230 -0.49 -13.16 -13.52
N LYS A 231 -1.81 -13.11 -13.31
CA LYS A 231 -2.58 -11.87 -13.41
C LYS A 231 -2.95 -11.31 -12.04
N ASP A 232 -3.37 -12.16 -11.14
CA ASP A 232 -3.84 -11.81 -9.80
C ASP A 232 -2.91 -12.49 -8.78
N SER A 233 -2.62 -11.84 -7.64
CA SER A 233 -1.70 -12.34 -6.61
C SER A 233 -2.24 -13.56 -5.87
N GLY A 234 -3.58 -13.69 -5.81
CA GLY A 234 -4.30 -14.75 -5.12
C GLY A 234 -5.76 -14.84 -5.55
N ASN A 235 -6.54 -15.64 -4.80
CA ASN A 235 -7.97 -15.86 -5.08
C ASN A 235 -8.84 -15.67 -3.83
N ILE A 236 -8.31 -14.99 -2.80
CA ILE A 236 -8.99 -14.90 -1.50
C ILE A 236 -10.21 -13.98 -1.56
N MET A 237 -10.20 -13.01 -2.48
CA MET A 237 -11.33 -12.11 -2.73
C MET A 237 -12.05 -12.51 -4.02
N PRO A 238 -13.25 -13.13 -3.93
CA PRO A 238 -13.99 -13.61 -5.09
C PRO A 238 -14.24 -12.50 -6.12
N GLY A 239 -13.70 -12.68 -7.34
CA GLY A 239 -13.79 -11.73 -8.44
C GLY A 239 -12.85 -10.51 -8.36
N HIS A 240 -12.11 -10.34 -7.25
CA HIS A 240 -11.17 -9.24 -7.03
C HIS A 240 -9.69 -9.67 -6.99
N GLY A 241 -9.38 -10.97 -6.99
CA GLY A 241 -8.00 -11.47 -6.91
C GLY A 241 -7.53 -11.71 -5.47
N GLY A 242 -6.29 -11.42 -5.20
CA GLY A 242 -5.68 -11.55 -3.88
C GLY A 242 -5.89 -10.35 -2.97
N MET A 243 -5.49 -10.50 -1.71
CA MET A 243 -5.43 -9.41 -0.74
C MET A 243 -4.32 -8.42 -1.09
N PHE A 244 -3.19 -8.91 -1.60
CA PHE A 244 -2.07 -8.06 -2.02
C PHE A 244 -2.47 -7.15 -3.19
N ASP A 245 -3.32 -7.62 -4.14
CA ASP A 245 -3.89 -6.80 -5.22
C ASP A 245 -4.77 -5.62 -4.71
N ARG A 246 -5.13 -5.58 -3.43
CA ARG A 246 -5.95 -4.52 -2.81
C ARG A 246 -5.16 -3.57 -1.92
N LEU A 247 -3.97 -3.97 -1.53
CA LEU A 247 -3.15 -3.23 -0.59
C LEU A 247 -1.83 -2.74 -1.21
N ASP A 248 -1.53 -3.10 -2.45
CA ASP A 248 -0.30 -2.79 -3.18
C ASP A 248 0.11 -1.31 -3.09
N SER A 249 -0.81 -0.41 -3.45
CA SER A 249 -0.62 1.04 -3.36
C SER A 249 -0.45 1.50 -1.91
N LEU A 250 -1.32 1.04 -1.01
CA LEU A 250 -1.30 1.42 0.40
C LEU A 250 -0.01 0.99 1.10
N LEU A 251 0.45 -0.23 0.83
CA LEU A 251 1.69 -0.76 1.40
C LEU A 251 2.92 0.01 0.92
N PHE A 252 2.95 0.36 -0.37
CA PHE A 252 4.08 1.11 -0.90
C PHE A 252 4.16 2.52 -0.30
N ILE A 253 3.03 3.20 -0.11
CA ILE A 253 3.01 4.57 0.44
C ILE A 253 3.23 4.63 1.94
N ALA A 254 2.89 3.57 2.70
CA ALA A 254 2.84 3.59 4.16
C ALA A 254 4.14 4.11 4.82
N PRO A 255 5.35 3.62 4.50
CA PRO A 255 6.58 4.12 5.11
C PRO A 255 6.89 5.59 4.75
N PHE A 256 6.52 6.03 3.54
CA PHE A 256 6.75 7.41 3.11
C PHE A 256 5.79 8.39 3.78
N VAL A 257 4.52 8.02 3.89
CA VAL A 257 3.51 8.84 4.58
C VAL A 257 3.82 8.91 6.07
N TYR A 258 4.24 7.79 6.68
CA TYR A 258 4.69 7.79 8.08
C TYR A 258 5.88 8.74 8.28
N LEU A 259 6.90 8.66 7.43
CA LEU A 259 8.05 9.57 7.45
C LEU A 259 7.62 11.04 7.36
N TYR A 260 6.73 11.34 6.43
CA TYR A 260 6.23 12.70 6.24
C TYR A 260 5.52 13.22 7.49
N ILE A 261 4.58 12.44 8.05
CA ILE A 261 3.84 12.83 9.26
C ILE A 261 4.80 12.96 10.46
N TYR A 262 5.78 12.07 10.58
CA TYR A 262 6.79 12.13 11.64
C TYR A 262 7.55 13.46 11.66
N PHE A 263 7.88 14.03 10.50
CA PHE A 263 8.54 15.34 10.42
C PHE A 263 7.59 16.54 10.60
N LEU A 264 6.29 16.33 10.68
CA LEU A 264 5.31 17.38 10.98
C LEU A 264 5.05 17.56 12.48
N ASN A 265 5.41 16.57 13.29
CA ASN A 265 5.26 16.61 14.74
C ASN A 265 6.53 17.13 15.39
#